data_d45be2d668d28d29edcd6e32ffd74599
#
_entry.id   d45be2d668d28d29edcd6e32ffd74599
#
_cell.length_a   1.000
_cell.length_b   1.000
_cell.length_c   1.000
_cell.angle_alpha   90.00
_cell.angle_beta   90.00
_cell.angle_gamma   90.00
#
_symmetry.space_group_name_H-M   'P 1'
#
loop_
_entity.id
_entity.type
_entity.pdbx_description
1 polymer ?
#
loop_
_entity_poly.entity_id
_entity_poly.type
_entity_poly.pdbx_seq_one_letter_code
_entity_poly.pdbx_strand_id
1 'polypeptide(L)'
;VILANLLNTFTELLSTCVNEGLVLAGAPEWCIGLIVDGVLGGLFAVLGFLPQILLLFLFFSILEDSGYMARVAFILDRIFRRFGLSGRAFMPMIMGFGCSVPAFINTRTLADENERIATIRVIPFFSCGAKLPILTAIAGGIATMTGMPNPDVITYCMYILGVLVAIAAVILMRATTMKGEVPPFIMELPAYHVPQPKN
;
A
#
# COMPACT_ATOMS: atom_id res chain seq x y z
N VAL A 1 -7.49 9.10 -15.64
CA VAL A 1 -7.64 8.22 -16.82
C VAL A 1 -6.87 8.80 -18.01
N ILE A 2 -7.15 10.04 -18.44
CA ILE A 2 -6.51 10.67 -19.63
C ILE A 2 -4.99 10.77 -19.47
N LEU A 3 -4.51 11.25 -18.32
CA LEU A 3 -3.07 11.38 -18.03
C LEU A 3 -2.36 10.02 -18.00
N ALA A 4 -3.00 9.01 -17.43
CA ALA A 4 -2.45 7.64 -17.37
C ALA A 4 -2.39 7.02 -18.78
N ASN A 5 -3.41 7.22 -19.60
CA ASN A 5 -3.39 6.75 -20.99
C ASN A 5 -2.32 7.47 -21.83
N LEU A 6 -2.15 8.77 -21.64
CA LEU A 6 -1.10 9.54 -22.33
C LEU A 6 0.31 9.04 -21.95
N LEU A 7 0.52 8.79 -20.66
CA LEU A 7 1.77 8.22 -20.16
C LEU A 7 2.02 6.82 -20.75
N ASN A 8 1.02 5.95 -20.75
CA ASN A 8 1.15 4.60 -21.30
C ASN A 8 1.48 4.64 -22.80
N THR A 9 0.80 5.48 -23.58
CA THR A 9 1.10 5.64 -25.02
C THR A 9 2.53 6.16 -25.25
N PHE A 10 2.97 7.10 -24.44
CA PHE A 10 4.34 7.63 -24.51
C PHE A 10 5.38 6.55 -24.16
N THR A 11 5.11 5.73 -23.14
CA THR A 11 5.99 4.65 -22.73
C THR A 11 6.09 3.54 -23.79
N GLU A 12 4.98 3.18 -24.42
CA GLU A 12 4.94 2.21 -25.53
C GLU A 12 5.75 2.70 -26.75
N LEU A 13 5.57 3.96 -27.13
CA LEU A 13 6.35 4.56 -28.22
C LEU A 13 7.85 4.54 -27.92
N LEU A 14 8.23 4.90 -26.70
CA LEU A 14 9.64 4.93 -26.31
C LEU A 14 10.27 3.53 -26.28
N SER A 15 9.54 2.54 -25.74
CA SER A 15 10.00 1.16 -25.70
C SER A 15 10.17 0.57 -27.11
N THR A 16 9.26 0.91 -28.03
CA THR A 16 9.33 0.47 -29.44
C THR A 16 10.54 1.10 -30.15
N CYS A 17 10.76 2.42 -29.98
CA CYS A 17 11.93 3.09 -30.58
C CYS A 17 13.26 2.51 -30.06
N VAL A 18 13.35 2.22 -28.77
CA VAL A 18 14.57 1.65 -28.18
C VAL A 18 14.78 0.21 -28.65
N ASN A 19 13.70 -0.58 -28.76
CA ASN A 19 13.78 -1.95 -29.25
C ASN A 19 14.25 -1.99 -30.71
N GLU A 20 13.68 -1.17 -31.59
CA GLU A 20 14.13 -1.06 -32.97
C GLU A 20 15.59 -0.59 -33.07
N GLY A 21 16.00 0.38 -32.27
CA GLY A 21 17.39 0.87 -32.23
C GLY A 21 18.39 -0.22 -31.79
N LEU A 22 18.03 -1.02 -30.80
CA LEU A 22 18.86 -2.12 -30.30
C LEU A 22 18.94 -3.30 -31.30
N VAL A 23 17.86 -3.60 -31.99
CA VAL A 23 17.84 -4.62 -33.07
C VAL A 23 18.73 -4.19 -34.23
N LEU A 24 18.70 -2.92 -34.64
CA LEU A 24 19.57 -2.36 -35.67
C LEU A 24 21.05 -2.36 -35.25
N ALA A 25 21.35 -2.23 -33.96
CA ALA A 25 22.71 -2.31 -33.41
C ALA A 25 23.26 -3.74 -33.32
N GLY A 26 22.47 -4.77 -33.64
CA GLY A 26 22.91 -6.18 -33.65
C GLY A 26 23.14 -6.75 -32.24
N ALA A 27 22.47 -6.22 -31.22
CA ALA A 27 22.59 -6.72 -29.86
C ALA A 27 21.97 -8.14 -29.72
N PRO A 28 22.55 -9.04 -28.89
CA PRO A 28 21.95 -10.35 -28.65
C PRO A 28 20.59 -10.23 -27.97
N GLU A 29 19.64 -11.12 -28.32
CA GLU A 29 18.24 -11.09 -27.85
C GLU A 29 18.10 -10.96 -26.33
N TRP A 30 18.95 -11.62 -25.56
CA TRP A 30 18.91 -11.54 -24.10
C TRP A 30 19.27 -10.14 -23.56
N CYS A 31 20.16 -9.39 -24.22
CA CYS A 31 20.50 -8.01 -23.88
C CYS A 31 19.33 -7.06 -24.19
N ILE A 32 18.65 -7.27 -25.32
CA ILE A 32 17.46 -6.50 -25.71
C ILE A 32 16.35 -6.71 -24.66
N GLY A 33 16.07 -7.96 -24.30
CA GLY A 33 15.09 -8.28 -23.26
C GLY A 33 15.47 -7.67 -21.90
N LEU A 34 16.73 -7.74 -21.48
CA LEU A 34 17.16 -7.15 -20.21
C LEU A 34 16.99 -5.62 -20.18
N ILE A 35 17.32 -4.93 -21.25
CA ILE A 35 17.24 -3.46 -21.32
C ILE A 35 15.81 -2.99 -21.51
N VAL A 36 15.09 -3.57 -22.46
CA VAL A 36 13.73 -3.13 -22.81
C VAL A 36 12.73 -3.58 -21.74
N ASP A 37 12.69 -4.87 -21.41
CA ASP A 37 11.73 -5.40 -20.45
C ASP A 37 12.15 -5.16 -19.01
N GLY A 38 13.45 -5.30 -18.70
CA GLY A 38 13.95 -5.11 -17.34
C GLY A 38 14.04 -3.64 -16.96
N VAL A 39 14.89 -2.86 -17.63
CA VAL A 39 15.18 -1.48 -17.23
C VAL A 39 14.04 -0.54 -17.63
N LEU A 40 13.66 -0.53 -18.90
CA LEU A 40 12.60 0.35 -19.37
C LEU A 40 11.23 -0.04 -18.84
N GLY A 41 10.90 -1.33 -18.88
CA GLY A 41 9.65 -1.85 -18.34
C GLY A 41 9.51 -1.55 -16.85
N GLY A 42 10.57 -1.76 -16.06
CA GLY A 42 10.58 -1.43 -14.63
C GLY A 42 10.47 0.07 -14.36
N LEU A 43 11.20 0.92 -15.10
CA LEU A 43 11.13 2.37 -14.97
C LEU A 43 9.73 2.89 -15.30
N PHE A 44 9.14 2.42 -16.39
CA PHE A 44 7.81 2.83 -16.82
C PHE A 44 6.70 2.31 -15.88
N ALA A 45 6.86 1.13 -15.32
CA ALA A 45 5.95 0.63 -14.29
C ALA A 45 5.91 1.58 -13.08
N VAL A 46 7.05 2.07 -12.61
CA VAL A 46 7.13 3.03 -11.50
C VAL A 46 6.49 4.37 -11.89
N LEU A 47 6.80 4.88 -13.08
CA LEU A 47 6.21 6.13 -13.58
C LEU A 47 4.70 6.04 -13.78
N GLY A 48 4.19 4.89 -14.18
CA GLY A 48 2.76 4.63 -14.33
C GLY A 48 1.98 4.67 -13.00
N PHE A 49 2.63 4.30 -11.88
CA PHE A 49 2.04 4.41 -10.55
C PHE A 49 2.06 5.83 -9.97
N LEU A 50 2.91 6.71 -10.48
CA LEU A 50 3.12 8.05 -9.94
C LEU A 50 1.84 8.92 -9.92
N PRO A 51 1.03 8.99 -10.99
CA PRO A 51 -0.22 9.74 -10.98
C PRO A 51 -1.23 9.20 -9.95
N GLN A 52 -1.28 7.90 -9.77
CA GLN A 52 -2.19 7.26 -8.82
C GLN A 52 -1.77 7.56 -7.38
N ILE A 53 -0.48 7.52 -7.10
CA ILE A 53 0.08 7.87 -5.79
C ILE A 53 -0.20 9.33 -5.47
N LEU A 54 0.01 10.26 -6.42
CA LEU A 54 -0.28 11.68 -6.26
C LEU A 54 -1.74 11.93 -5.90
N LEU A 55 -2.67 11.31 -6.63
CA LEU A 55 -4.10 11.42 -6.34
C LEU A 55 -4.45 10.87 -4.96
N LEU A 56 -3.89 9.72 -4.59
CA LEU A 56 -4.12 9.10 -3.29
C LEU A 56 -3.64 10.04 -2.16
N PHE A 57 -2.44 10.60 -2.28
CA PHE A 57 -1.91 11.55 -1.29
C PHE A 57 -2.73 12.84 -1.22
N LEU A 58 -3.18 13.37 -2.36
CA LEU A 58 -4.03 14.57 -2.41
C LEU A 58 -5.34 14.33 -1.66
N PHE A 59 -6.06 13.23 -1.94
CA PHE A 59 -7.29 12.91 -1.24
C PHE A 59 -7.05 12.64 0.24
N PHE A 60 -5.96 11.98 0.56
CA PHE A 60 -5.62 11.69 1.95
C PHE A 60 -5.32 12.98 2.74
N SER A 61 -4.55 13.90 2.17
CA SER A 61 -4.25 15.20 2.77
C SER A 61 -5.54 16.00 3.02
N ILE A 62 -6.47 16.02 2.06
CA ILE A 62 -7.78 16.68 2.23
C ILE A 62 -8.58 16.06 3.38
N LEU A 63 -8.59 14.73 3.50
CA LEU A 63 -9.29 14.02 4.57
C LEU A 63 -8.65 14.26 5.95
N GLU A 64 -7.33 14.37 6.00
CA GLU A 64 -6.57 14.66 7.22
C GLU A 64 -6.80 16.11 7.68
N ASP A 65 -6.65 17.07 6.78
CA ASP A 65 -6.85 18.50 7.06
C ASP A 65 -8.28 18.84 7.46
N SER A 66 -9.27 18.12 6.92
CA SER A 66 -10.67 18.30 7.29
C SER A 66 -11.02 17.83 8.71
N GLY A 67 -10.11 17.12 9.39
CA GLY A 67 -10.33 16.52 10.71
C GLY A 67 -11.28 15.31 10.69
N TYR A 68 -11.66 14.81 9.50
CA TYR A 68 -12.53 13.64 9.36
C TYR A 68 -11.89 12.39 9.96
N MET A 69 -10.58 12.20 9.71
CA MET A 69 -9.84 11.04 10.20
C MET A 69 -9.80 10.96 11.72
N ALA A 70 -9.65 12.10 12.41
CA ALA A 70 -9.66 12.15 13.88
C ALA A 70 -10.99 11.64 14.47
N ARG A 71 -12.10 11.95 13.82
CA ARG A 71 -13.45 11.51 14.25
C ARG A 71 -13.68 10.02 14.01
N VAL A 72 -13.22 9.52 12.86
CA VAL A 72 -13.26 8.08 12.55
C VAL A 72 -12.41 7.31 13.55
N ALA A 73 -11.21 7.81 13.86
CA ALA A 73 -10.33 7.21 14.87
C ALA A 73 -11.03 7.15 16.25
N PHE A 74 -11.74 8.19 16.64
CA PHE A 74 -12.48 8.21 17.91
C PHE A 74 -13.62 7.18 17.95
N ILE A 75 -14.38 7.04 16.87
CA ILE A 75 -15.48 6.05 16.78
C ILE A 75 -14.91 4.62 16.84
N LEU A 76 -13.82 4.38 16.15
CA LEU A 76 -13.19 3.07 16.06
C LEU A 76 -12.30 2.71 17.27
N ASP A 77 -11.95 3.68 18.12
CA ASP A 77 -11.17 3.48 19.34
C ASP A 77 -11.78 2.39 20.22
N ARG A 78 -13.10 2.34 20.33
CA ARG A 78 -13.82 1.31 21.10
C ARG A 78 -13.56 -0.12 20.58
N ILE A 79 -13.42 -0.27 19.27
CA ILE A 79 -13.20 -1.56 18.63
C ILE A 79 -11.71 -1.94 18.77
N PHE A 80 -10.81 -0.99 18.48
CA PHE A 80 -9.36 -1.22 18.53
C PHE A 80 -8.85 -1.51 19.95
N ARG A 81 -9.44 -0.93 20.98
CA ARG A 81 -9.13 -1.26 22.37
C ARG A 81 -9.38 -2.73 22.71
N ARG A 82 -10.35 -3.37 22.08
CA ARG A 82 -10.53 -4.83 22.24
C ARG A 82 -9.31 -5.63 21.75
N PHE A 83 -8.62 -5.10 20.73
CA PHE A 83 -7.39 -5.70 20.19
C PHE A 83 -6.12 -5.17 20.86
N GLY A 84 -6.25 -4.29 21.86
CA GLY A 84 -5.13 -3.72 22.61
C GLY A 84 -4.36 -2.64 21.88
N LEU A 85 -4.99 -2.02 20.90
CA LEU A 85 -4.46 -0.88 20.16
C LEU A 85 -5.30 0.36 20.45
N SER A 86 -4.69 1.54 20.42
CA SER A 86 -5.43 2.80 20.53
C SER A 86 -6.11 3.14 19.20
N GLY A 87 -7.14 4.00 19.25
CA GLY A 87 -7.79 4.48 18.04
C GLY A 87 -6.86 5.23 17.08
N ARG A 88 -5.71 5.73 17.57
CA ARG A 88 -4.68 6.36 16.74
C ARG A 88 -3.97 5.37 15.80
N ALA A 89 -3.83 4.10 16.19
CA ALA A 89 -3.25 3.06 15.35
C ALA A 89 -4.08 2.76 14.10
N PHE A 90 -5.37 3.10 14.12
CA PHE A 90 -6.25 2.98 12.96
C PHE A 90 -5.77 3.78 11.74
N MET A 91 -5.22 4.98 11.97
CA MET A 91 -4.72 5.86 10.91
C MET A 91 -3.64 5.17 10.05
N PRO A 92 -2.50 4.76 10.64
CA PRO A 92 -1.46 4.07 9.87
C PRO A 92 -1.93 2.72 9.30
N MET A 93 -2.87 2.03 9.95
CA MET A 93 -3.39 0.78 9.40
C MET A 93 -4.21 0.98 8.13
N ILE A 94 -5.14 1.95 8.10
CA ILE A 94 -5.90 2.28 6.87
C ILE A 94 -4.98 2.76 5.77
N MET A 95 -4.00 3.61 6.09
CA MET A 95 -2.99 4.02 5.12
C MET A 95 -2.25 2.83 4.53
N GLY A 96 -1.99 1.79 5.33
CA GLY A 96 -1.32 0.57 4.91
C GLY A 96 -2.03 -0.20 3.78
N PHE A 97 -3.37 -0.11 3.69
CA PHE A 97 -4.12 -0.66 2.57
C PHE A 97 -3.91 0.15 1.27
N GLY A 98 -3.66 1.44 1.36
CA GLY A 98 -3.36 2.29 0.22
C GLY A 98 -1.87 2.24 -0.15
N CYS A 99 -1.01 2.60 0.80
CA CYS A 99 0.43 2.63 0.63
C CYS A 99 1.15 2.46 1.98
N SER A 100 2.03 1.49 2.10
CA SER A 100 2.77 1.22 3.34
C SER A 100 3.77 2.31 3.71
N VAL A 101 4.31 3.07 2.75
CA VAL A 101 5.30 4.11 3.02
C VAL A 101 4.74 5.22 3.93
N PRO A 102 3.65 5.93 3.58
CA PRO A 102 3.05 6.93 4.46
C PRO A 102 2.49 6.31 5.75
N ALA A 103 2.03 5.06 5.69
CA ALA A 103 1.61 4.34 6.87
C ALA A 103 2.74 4.22 7.91
N PHE A 104 3.95 3.85 7.49
CA PHE A 104 5.12 3.80 8.37
C PHE A 104 5.49 5.17 8.92
N ILE A 105 5.45 6.22 8.10
CA ILE A 105 5.75 7.58 8.56
C ILE A 105 4.74 8.02 9.62
N ASN A 106 3.46 7.72 9.41
CA ASN A 106 2.38 8.10 10.32
C ASN A 106 2.41 7.32 11.66
N THR A 107 3.07 6.17 11.74
CA THR A 107 3.27 5.48 13.04
C THR A 107 4.04 6.33 14.06
N ARG A 108 4.74 7.36 13.62
CA ARG A 108 5.44 8.30 14.52
C ARG A 108 4.48 9.14 15.38
N THR A 109 3.21 9.22 15.00
CA THR A 109 2.18 9.93 15.79
C THR A 109 1.69 9.11 16.99
N LEU A 110 2.04 7.82 17.06
CA LEU A 110 1.73 6.95 18.18
C LEU A 110 2.64 7.28 19.37
N ALA A 111 2.03 7.51 20.53
CA ALA A 111 2.75 7.90 21.74
C ALA A 111 3.42 6.72 22.45
N ASP A 112 2.81 5.53 22.36
CA ASP A 112 3.34 4.30 22.95
C ASP A 112 4.27 3.58 21.97
N GLU A 113 5.49 3.30 22.42
CA GLU A 113 6.50 2.62 21.61
C GLU A 113 6.12 1.18 21.28
N ASN A 114 5.50 0.47 22.22
CA ASN A 114 5.04 -0.90 22.00
C ASN A 114 3.95 -0.97 20.93
N GLU A 115 3.00 -0.04 21.00
CA GLU A 115 1.94 0.09 20.01
C GLU A 115 2.50 0.46 18.63
N ARG A 116 3.47 1.37 18.58
CA ARG A 116 4.17 1.75 17.35
C ARG A 116 4.87 0.54 16.71
N ILE A 117 5.62 -0.23 17.50
CA ILE A 117 6.31 -1.43 17.00
C ILE A 117 5.31 -2.47 16.49
N ALA A 118 4.21 -2.70 17.22
CA ALA A 118 3.15 -3.61 16.79
C ALA A 118 2.53 -3.18 15.46
N THR A 119 2.19 -1.90 15.33
CA THR A 119 1.62 -1.35 14.11
C THR A 119 2.58 -1.46 12.92
N ILE A 120 3.88 -1.14 13.12
CA ILE A 120 4.92 -1.28 12.09
C ILE A 120 5.04 -2.73 11.60
N ARG A 121 4.96 -3.70 12.50
CA ARG A 121 5.05 -5.12 12.14
C ARG A 121 3.84 -5.63 11.37
N VAL A 122 2.68 -5.04 11.57
CA VAL A 122 1.42 -5.46 10.94
C VAL A 122 1.21 -4.81 9.56
N ILE A 123 1.68 -3.57 9.36
CA ILE A 123 1.53 -2.84 8.08
C ILE A 123 1.96 -3.66 6.85
N PRO A 124 3.08 -4.41 6.85
CA PRO A 124 3.49 -5.17 5.67
C PRO A 124 2.54 -6.30 5.24
N PHE A 125 1.68 -6.78 6.14
CA PHE A 125 0.70 -7.82 5.81
C PHE A 125 -0.50 -7.28 5.04
N PHE A 126 -0.74 -5.97 5.09
CA PHE A 126 -1.77 -5.35 4.26
C PHE A 126 -1.34 -5.28 2.80
N SER A 127 -2.21 -5.73 1.92
CA SER A 127 -1.95 -5.71 0.48
C SER A 127 -2.39 -4.36 -0.09
N CYS A 128 -1.42 -3.56 -0.51
CA CYS A 128 -1.67 -2.31 -1.23
C CYS A 128 -1.86 -2.56 -2.74
N GLY A 129 -2.35 -1.56 -3.46
CA GLY A 129 -2.58 -1.65 -4.91
C GLY A 129 -1.33 -2.04 -5.72
N ALA A 130 -0.13 -1.68 -5.24
CA ALA A 130 1.12 -2.07 -5.90
C ALA A 130 1.51 -3.54 -5.69
N LYS A 131 0.99 -4.20 -4.65
CA LYS A 131 1.22 -5.64 -4.42
C LYS A 131 0.30 -6.53 -5.25
N LEU A 132 -0.86 -6.04 -5.68
CA LEU A 132 -1.82 -6.82 -6.46
C LEU A 132 -1.22 -7.39 -7.75
N PRO A 133 -0.50 -6.62 -8.61
CA PRO A 133 0.14 -7.15 -9.79
C PRO A 133 1.15 -8.28 -9.49
N ILE A 134 1.88 -8.15 -8.39
CA ILE A 134 2.85 -9.17 -7.96
C ILE A 134 2.11 -10.44 -7.52
N LEU A 135 1.04 -10.29 -6.74
CA LEU A 135 0.22 -11.42 -6.30
C LEU A 135 -0.44 -12.14 -7.48
N THR A 136 -0.96 -11.38 -8.47
CA THR A 136 -1.55 -11.97 -9.67
C THR A 136 -0.51 -12.69 -10.53
N ALA A 137 0.71 -12.17 -10.65
CA ALA A 137 1.81 -12.83 -11.37
C ALA A 137 2.19 -14.16 -10.69
N ILE A 138 2.33 -14.17 -9.37
CA ILE A 138 2.63 -15.39 -8.58
C ILE A 138 1.48 -16.39 -8.70
N ALA A 139 0.23 -15.93 -8.56
CA ALA A 139 -0.95 -16.77 -8.69
C ALA A 139 -1.08 -17.37 -10.09
N GLY A 140 -0.77 -16.61 -11.14
CA GLY A 140 -0.69 -17.10 -12.52
C GLY A 140 0.36 -18.19 -12.68
N GLY A 141 1.55 -18.01 -12.12
CA GLY A 141 2.61 -19.01 -12.12
C GLY A 141 2.20 -20.30 -11.38
N ILE A 142 1.55 -20.19 -10.23
CA ILE A 142 1.04 -21.35 -9.49
C ILE A 142 -0.09 -22.05 -10.27
N ALA A 143 -1.01 -21.28 -10.86
CA ALA A 143 -2.12 -21.83 -11.65
C ALA A 143 -1.62 -22.66 -12.85
N THR A 144 -0.57 -22.20 -13.54
CA THR A 144 0.05 -22.96 -14.64
C THR A 144 0.70 -24.26 -14.18
N MET A 145 1.29 -24.28 -12.97
CA MET A 145 1.89 -25.50 -12.40
C MET A 145 0.87 -26.48 -11.86
N THR A 146 -0.24 -26.00 -11.29
CA THR A 146 -1.27 -26.84 -10.66
C THR A 146 -2.42 -27.20 -11.60
N GLY A 147 -2.47 -26.59 -12.80
CA GLY A 147 -3.54 -26.81 -13.78
C GLY A 147 -4.90 -26.25 -13.33
N MET A 148 -4.93 -25.32 -12.40
CA MET A 148 -6.19 -24.70 -11.95
C MET A 148 -6.69 -23.67 -12.98
N PRO A 149 -7.98 -23.70 -13.35
CA PRO A 149 -8.53 -22.85 -14.41
C PRO A 149 -8.68 -21.38 -14.02
N ASN A 150 -8.64 -21.02 -12.73
CA ASN A 150 -8.94 -19.68 -12.24
C ASN A 150 -7.81 -19.11 -11.34
N PRO A 151 -6.83 -18.35 -11.88
CA PRO A 151 -5.79 -17.70 -11.10
C PRO A 151 -6.34 -16.62 -10.15
N ASP A 152 -7.49 -16.02 -10.47
CA ASP A 152 -8.11 -14.95 -9.66
C ASP A 152 -8.53 -15.44 -8.27
N VAL A 153 -9.02 -16.70 -8.18
CA VAL A 153 -9.39 -17.31 -6.90
C VAL A 153 -8.17 -17.48 -6.00
N ILE A 154 -7.03 -17.85 -6.56
CA ILE A 154 -5.77 -17.99 -5.82
C ILE A 154 -5.34 -16.60 -5.28
N THR A 155 -5.40 -15.57 -6.11
CA THR A 155 -5.08 -14.19 -5.72
C THR A 155 -5.98 -13.72 -4.58
N TYR A 156 -7.28 -13.98 -4.67
CA TYR A 156 -8.24 -13.62 -3.63
C TYR A 156 -7.98 -14.37 -2.33
N CYS A 157 -7.71 -15.67 -2.38
CA CYS A 157 -7.36 -16.47 -1.21
C CYS A 157 -6.07 -15.96 -0.55
N MET A 158 -5.05 -15.60 -1.32
CA MET A 158 -3.79 -15.04 -0.79
C MET A 158 -4.03 -13.69 -0.12
N TYR A 159 -4.91 -12.84 -0.68
CA TYR A 159 -5.28 -11.56 -0.08
C TYR A 159 -5.98 -11.76 1.27
N ILE A 160 -6.99 -12.62 1.33
CA ILE A 160 -7.71 -12.94 2.57
C ILE A 160 -6.77 -13.55 3.61
N LEU A 161 -5.90 -14.47 3.19
CA LEU A 161 -4.89 -15.07 4.07
C LEU A 161 -3.98 -14.00 4.69
N GLY A 162 -3.52 -13.04 3.89
CA GLY A 162 -2.71 -11.92 4.38
C GLY A 162 -3.41 -11.10 5.46
N VAL A 163 -4.69 -10.79 5.28
CA VAL A 163 -5.51 -10.07 6.29
C VAL A 163 -5.69 -10.91 7.55
N LEU A 164 -5.98 -12.21 7.43
CA LEU A 164 -6.13 -13.11 8.58
C LEU A 164 -4.83 -13.23 9.38
N VAL A 165 -3.69 -13.35 8.69
CA VAL A 165 -2.37 -13.38 9.33
C VAL A 165 -2.06 -12.06 10.03
N ALA A 166 -2.43 -10.92 9.44
CA ALA A 166 -2.30 -9.61 10.09
C ALA A 166 -3.08 -9.54 11.41
N ILE A 167 -4.34 -9.97 11.41
CA ILE A 167 -5.18 -10.00 12.62
C ILE A 167 -4.60 -10.96 13.67
N ALA A 168 -4.20 -12.16 13.25
CA ALA A 168 -3.59 -13.15 14.14
C ALA A 168 -2.28 -12.60 14.75
N ALA A 169 -1.45 -11.91 13.97
CA ALA A 169 -0.21 -11.29 14.45
C ALA A 169 -0.48 -10.21 15.50
N VAL A 170 -1.52 -9.38 15.34
CA VAL A 170 -1.92 -8.38 16.34
C VAL A 170 -2.33 -9.07 17.65
N ILE A 171 -3.17 -10.08 17.58
CA ILE A 171 -3.65 -10.82 18.75
C ILE A 171 -2.48 -11.50 19.47
N LEU A 172 -1.56 -12.12 18.72
CA LEU A 172 -0.39 -12.80 19.28
C LEU A 172 0.57 -11.81 19.96
N MET A 173 0.83 -10.67 19.34
CA MET A 173 1.69 -9.62 19.90
C MET A 173 1.08 -9.03 21.17
N ARG A 174 -0.24 -8.86 21.22
CA ARG A 174 -0.92 -8.45 22.45
C ARG A 174 -0.72 -9.45 23.58
N ALA A 175 -0.83 -10.73 23.29
CA ALA A 175 -0.69 -11.80 24.29
C ALA A 175 0.74 -11.91 24.82
N THR A 176 1.75 -11.62 24.00
CA THR A 176 3.17 -11.84 24.34
C THR A 176 3.91 -10.58 24.76
N THR A 177 3.79 -9.47 24.01
CA THR A 177 4.65 -8.30 24.17
C THR A 177 3.93 -7.10 24.78
N MET A 178 2.62 -6.97 24.53
CA MET A 178 1.83 -5.81 24.94
C MET A 178 0.99 -6.10 26.19
N LYS A 179 1.63 -6.45 27.29
CA LYS A 179 0.98 -6.66 28.62
C LYS A 179 0.87 -5.34 29.39
N GLY A 180 0.21 -4.33 28.84
CA GLY A 180 0.00 -3.05 29.50
C GLY A 180 -1.41 -2.51 29.27
N GLU A 181 -1.86 -1.60 30.13
CA GLU A 181 -3.09 -0.84 29.87
C GLU A 181 -2.84 0.13 28.73
N VAL A 182 -3.73 0.10 27.73
CA VAL A 182 -3.70 1.07 26.63
C VAL A 182 -3.99 2.45 27.23
N PRO A 183 -3.09 3.44 27.05
CA PRO A 183 -3.31 4.76 27.62
C PRO A 183 -4.66 5.32 27.12
N PRO A 184 -5.40 6.03 28.00
CA PRO A 184 -6.70 6.58 27.62
C PRO A 184 -6.53 7.53 26.44
N PHE A 185 -7.33 7.32 25.41
CA PHE A 185 -7.34 8.17 24.23
C PHE A 185 -8.05 9.49 24.57
N ILE A 186 -7.27 10.48 24.98
CA ILE A 186 -7.73 11.85 25.19
C ILE A 186 -7.32 12.63 23.94
N MET A 187 -8.27 12.87 23.05
CA MET A 187 -8.06 13.69 21.87
C MET A 187 -9.08 14.82 21.88
N GLU A 188 -8.61 16.05 21.91
CA GLU A 188 -9.46 17.19 21.60
C GLU A 188 -9.81 17.08 20.11
N LEU A 189 -11.12 16.97 19.82
CA LEU A 189 -11.58 16.90 18.44
C LEU A 189 -11.28 18.24 17.76
N PRO A 190 -10.43 18.29 16.73
CA PRO A 190 -10.17 19.53 16.02
C PRO A 190 -11.48 20.07 15.41
N ALA A 191 -11.64 21.40 15.43
CA ALA A 191 -12.73 22.05 14.73
C ALA A 191 -12.60 21.77 13.22
N TYR A 192 -13.72 21.68 12.52
CA TYR A 192 -13.70 21.55 11.06
C TYR A 192 -13.02 22.77 10.44
N HIS A 193 -11.92 22.56 9.76
CA HIS A 193 -11.29 23.56 8.94
C HIS A 193 -11.49 23.23 7.47
N VAL A 194 -11.83 24.25 6.68
CA VAL A 194 -11.82 24.12 5.22
C VAL A 194 -10.35 23.97 4.80
N PRO A 195 -9.98 22.97 3.99
CA PRO A 195 -8.60 22.77 3.57
C PRO A 195 -8.07 24.04 2.91
N GLN A 196 -6.98 24.57 3.45
CA GLN A 196 -6.32 25.77 2.91
C GLN A 196 -5.19 25.34 1.98
N PRO A 197 -5.28 25.60 0.66
CA PRO A 197 -4.27 25.19 -0.32
C PRO A 197 -2.97 26.02 -0.27
N LYS A 198 -2.72 26.77 0.80
CA LYS A 198 -1.60 27.74 0.92
C LYS A 198 -0.52 27.41 1.93
N ASN A 199 -0.41 26.17 2.39
CA ASN A 199 0.75 25.73 3.20
C ASN A 199 1.51 24.63 2.49
#